data_9707fce44dcc44cf8990ff3f3d1a6528
#
_entry.id   9707fce44dcc44cf8990ff3f3d1a6528
#
_cell.length_a   1.000
_cell.length_b   1.000
_cell.length_c   1.000
_cell.angle_alpha   90.00
_cell.angle_beta   90.00
_cell.angle_gamma   90.00
#
_symmetry.space_group_name_H-M   'P 1'
#
loop_
_entity.id
_entity.type
_entity.pdbx_description
1 polymer ?
#
loop_
_entity_poly.entity_id
_entity_poly.type
_entity_poly.pdbx_seq_one_letter_code
_entity_poly.pdbx_strand_id
1 'polypeptide(L)'
;MNNYLEKVNKIDSNSALKFGILFSLIFTGLIFLANTYWFSEPELLPKPEGVAFWYKWQLNDPTWLTRASVWLLYLGHQGSIWWLIYKAQEEKPTYSEGLHWFNIAALLANAFFITMHLFQTGIWYDGLAQDVLEVSAQWSVIVLLFMVLIMENQRRGMFLGKKIGFVSNAAVSIRKYHGYYFAWATIYTFWYHPMVGTQGHLMGFLYMFLLLLQGSLFFTRMHLNPKWTIFLEATVVVHAMLVALAAGHNWPMFLFGFLGVFVVTQMYGLPISQKMRWLIWVAFTGVFIGVYSYKGWDTWHEIFFVSGTLWACAILFSGLILLIQPKNTISEEG
;
A
#
# COMPACT_ATOMS: atom_id res chain seq x y z
N MET A 1 -1.80 -27.42 23.95
CA MET A 1 -1.69 -26.03 23.49
C MET A 1 -0.24 -25.54 23.46
N ASN A 2 0.54 -25.70 24.52
CA ASN A 2 1.96 -25.24 24.55
C ASN A 2 2.86 -25.89 23.49
N ASN A 3 2.73 -27.18 23.19
CA ASN A 3 3.52 -27.87 22.15
C ASN A 3 3.21 -27.39 20.72
N TYR A 4 2.05 -26.80 20.49
CA TYR A 4 1.66 -26.26 19.18
C TYR A 4 2.27 -24.87 18.98
N LEU A 5 2.27 -24.04 20.02
CA LEU A 5 2.88 -22.70 20.02
C LEU A 5 4.41 -22.76 19.85
N GLU A 6 5.08 -23.76 20.48
CA GLU A 6 6.51 -23.99 20.30
C GLU A 6 6.90 -24.43 18.88
N LYS A 7 6.05 -25.22 18.19
CA LYS A 7 6.26 -25.59 16.79
C LYS A 7 6.06 -24.42 15.82
N VAL A 8 5.13 -23.50 16.10
CA VAL A 8 4.83 -22.32 15.29
C VAL A 8 5.99 -21.31 15.31
N ASN A 9 6.61 -21.11 16.47
CA ASN A 9 7.79 -20.22 16.62
C ASN A 9 9.06 -20.70 15.86
N LYS A 10 9.05 -21.86 15.24
CA LYS A 10 10.18 -22.39 14.43
C LYS A 10 10.12 -21.94 12.95
N ILE A 11 9.02 -21.39 12.49
CA ILE A 11 8.92 -20.87 11.12
C ILE A 11 9.61 -19.52 11.08
N ASP A 12 10.73 -19.44 10.37
CA ASP A 12 11.51 -18.21 10.19
C ASP A 12 10.74 -17.18 9.35
N SER A 13 10.70 -15.93 9.81
CA SER A 13 9.99 -14.83 9.15
C SER A 13 10.56 -14.44 7.78
N ASN A 14 11.87 -14.63 7.56
CA ASN A 14 12.49 -14.41 6.26
C ASN A 14 12.05 -15.49 5.25
N SER A 15 11.93 -16.74 5.69
CA SER A 15 11.36 -17.82 4.87
C SER A 15 9.89 -17.55 4.53
N ALA A 16 9.11 -17.11 5.51
CA ALA A 16 7.71 -16.71 5.29
C ALA A 16 7.60 -15.56 4.27
N LEU A 17 8.48 -14.55 4.34
CA LEU A 17 8.55 -13.48 3.36
C LEU A 17 8.80 -14.03 1.94
N LYS A 18 9.80 -14.89 1.78
CA LYS A 18 10.15 -15.47 0.46
C LYS A 18 8.99 -16.28 -0.12
N PHE A 19 8.36 -17.13 0.70
CA PHE A 19 7.17 -17.89 0.29
C PHE A 19 5.98 -16.98 -0.02
N GLY A 20 5.77 -15.92 0.74
CA GLY A 20 4.72 -14.93 0.47
C GLY A 20 4.94 -14.18 -0.84
N ILE A 21 6.19 -13.80 -1.17
CA ILE A 21 6.52 -13.18 -2.47
C ILE A 21 6.26 -14.18 -3.60
N LEU A 22 6.69 -15.43 -3.45
CA LEU A 22 6.45 -16.47 -4.45
C LEU A 22 4.95 -16.70 -4.65
N PHE A 23 4.17 -16.81 -3.57
CA PHE A 23 2.71 -16.89 -3.62
C PHE A 23 2.10 -15.70 -4.38
N SER A 24 2.56 -14.48 -4.09
CA SER A 24 2.07 -13.26 -4.75
C SER A 24 2.30 -13.28 -6.26
N LEU A 25 3.49 -13.71 -6.68
CA LEU A 25 3.84 -13.83 -8.12
C LEU A 25 3.00 -14.91 -8.81
N ILE A 26 2.91 -16.10 -8.22
CA ILE A 26 2.12 -17.22 -8.76
C ILE A 26 0.64 -16.83 -8.85
N PHE A 27 0.10 -16.22 -7.79
CA PHE A 27 -1.30 -15.85 -7.77
C PHE A 27 -1.63 -14.74 -8.77
N THR A 28 -0.73 -13.77 -8.97
CA THR A 28 -0.87 -12.77 -10.04
C THR A 28 -0.88 -13.42 -11.43
N GLY A 29 -0.04 -14.42 -11.66
CA GLY A 29 -0.09 -15.25 -12.88
C GLY A 29 -1.41 -16.02 -13.01
N LEU A 30 -1.96 -16.52 -11.89
CA LEU A 30 -3.26 -17.21 -11.89
C LEU A 30 -4.42 -16.25 -12.25
N ILE A 31 -4.40 -14.99 -11.77
CA ILE A 31 -5.38 -13.98 -12.17
C ILE A 31 -5.33 -13.78 -13.69
N PHE A 32 -4.14 -13.63 -14.27
CA PHE A 32 -3.98 -13.51 -15.73
C PHE A 32 -4.56 -14.71 -16.48
N LEU A 33 -4.20 -15.93 -16.07
CA LEU A 33 -4.70 -17.16 -16.69
C LEU A 33 -6.22 -17.31 -16.55
N ALA A 34 -6.77 -17.01 -15.36
CA ALA A 34 -8.21 -17.09 -15.11
C ALA A 34 -8.99 -16.16 -16.03
N ASN A 35 -8.56 -14.93 -16.19
CA ASN A 35 -9.20 -13.96 -17.07
C ASN A 35 -9.03 -14.31 -18.56
N THR A 36 -7.90 -14.94 -18.93
CA THR A 36 -7.64 -15.30 -20.33
C THR A 36 -8.46 -16.52 -20.80
N TYR A 37 -8.67 -17.49 -19.90
CA TYR A 37 -9.20 -18.80 -20.31
C TYR A 37 -10.52 -19.21 -19.66
N TRP A 38 -10.90 -18.62 -18.51
CA TRP A 38 -12.02 -19.14 -17.71
C TRP A 38 -13.11 -18.11 -17.42
N PHE A 39 -12.76 -16.83 -17.33
CA PHE A 39 -13.75 -15.80 -17.00
C PHE A 39 -14.42 -15.24 -18.25
N SER A 40 -15.73 -14.98 -18.15
CA SER A 40 -16.47 -14.27 -19.17
C SER A 40 -16.28 -12.77 -19.00
N GLU A 41 -16.24 -12.02 -20.10
CA GLU A 41 -16.23 -10.56 -20.04
C GLU A 41 -17.60 -10.06 -19.57
N PRO A 42 -17.68 -9.26 -18.50
CA PRO A 42 -18.93 -8.70 -18.02
C PRO A 42 -19.37 -7.53 -18.88
N GLU A 43 -20.67 -7.25 -18.89
CA GLU A 43 -21.19 -5.99 -19.45
C GLU A 43 -20.92 -4.85 -18.47
N LEU A 44 -20.06 -3.93 -18.89
CA LEU A 44 -19.63 -2.80 -18.06
C LEU A 44 -20.44 -1.54 -18.34
N LEU A 45 -20.59 -0.71 -17.31
CA LEU A 45 -21.27 0.58 -17.42
C LEU A 45 -20.53 1.46 -18.45
N PRO A 46 -21.24 1.97 -19.48
CA PRO A 46 -20.64 2.82 -20.49
C PRO A 46 -20.22 4.17 -19.90
N LYS A 47 -19.16 4.76 -20.46
CA LYS A 47 -18.68 6.08 -20.02
C LYS A 47 -19.77 7.14 -20.32
N PRO A 48 -20.19 7.91 -19.29
CA PRO A 48 -21.13 9.02 -19.53
C PRO A 48 -20.48 10.10 -20.40
N GLU A 49 -21.30 10.77 -21.22
CA GLU A 49 -20.84 11.90 -22.03
C GLU A 49 -20.38 13.07 -21.15
N GLY A 50 -19.31 13.75 -21.57
CA GLY A 50 -18.78 14.93 -20.90
C GLY A 50 -17.98 14.66 -19.61
N VAL A 51 -17.86 13.42 -19.15
CA VAL A 51 -17.06 13.08 -17.96
C VAL A 51 -15.59 12.90 -18.35
N ALA A 52 -14.70 13.72 -17.77
CA ALA A 52 -13.27 13.66 -18.06
C ALA A 52 -12.63 12.37 -17.53
N PHE A 53 -12.99 11.98 -16.32
CA PHE A 53 -12.49 10.79 -15.66
C PHE A 53 -13.63 9.81 -15.39
N TRP A 54 -13.40 8.52 -15.68
CA TRP A 54 -14.38 7.45 -15.53
C TRP A 54 -13.73 6.15 -15.09
N TYR A 55 -14.23 5.59 -13.99
CA TYR A 55 -13.83 4.25 -13.56
C TYR A 55 -14.62 3.19 -14.33
N LYS A 56 -14.01 2.60 -15.35
CA LYS A 56 -14.66 1.79 -16.38
C LYS A 56 -14.98 0.34 -15.99
N TRP A 57 -14.77 -0.04 -14.74
CA TRP A 57 -14.87 -1.43 -14.28
C TRP A 57 -16.13 -1.72 -13.47
N GLN A 58 -17.10 -0.85 -13.51
CA GLN A 58 -18.40 -1.03 -12.89
C GLN A 58 -19.32 -1.85 -13.78
N LEU A 59 -20.14 -2.75 -13.18
CA LEU A 59 -21.20 -3.46 -13.90
C LEU A 59 -22.28 -2.49 -14.39
N ASN A 60 -22.81 -2.75 -15.58
CA ASN A 60 -23.96 -2.00 -16.12
C ASN A 60 -25.23 -2.29 -15.31
N ASP A 61 -25.46 -3.55 -14.93
CA ASP A 61 -26.62 -4.00 -14.16
C ASP A 61 -26.21 -4.85 -12.95
N PRO A 62 -25.74 -4.21 -11.84
CA PRO A 62 -25.32 -4.94 -10.66
C PRO A 62 -26.51 -5.49 -9.88
N THR A 63 -26.47 -6.79 -9.56
CA THR A 63 -27.49 -7.44 -8.74
C THR A 63 -27.18 -7.30 -7.26
N TRP A 64 -28.18 -7.56 -6.39
CA TRP A 64 -27.94 -7.61 -4.95
C TRP A 64 -26.90 -8.68 -4.57
N LEU A 65 -26.84 -9.78 -5.32
CA LEU A 65 -25.89 -10.88 -5.04
C LEU A 65 -24.44 -10.50 -5.40
N THR A 66 -24.23 -9.80 -6.53
CA THR A 66 -22.89 -9.28 -6.87
C THR A 66 -22.39 -8.35 -5.77
N ARG A 67 -23.22 -7.39 -5.35
CA ARG A 67 -22.89 -6.43 -4.28
C ARG A 67 -22.69 -7.10 -2.93
N ALA A 68 -23.62 -7.96 -2.51
CA ALA A 68 -23.53 -8.67 -1.22
C ALA A 68 -22.27 -9.54 -1.14
N SER A 69 -21.88 -10.21 -2.25
CA SER A 69 -20.69 -11.05 -2.27
C SER A 69 -19.42 -10.27 -1.96
N VAL A 70 -19.21 -9.12 -2.59
CA VAL A 70 -18.01 -8.31 -2.36
C VAL A 70 -18.02 -7.64 -0.98
N TRP A 71 -19.18 -7.10 -0.53
CA TRP A 71 -19.26 -6.44 0.77
C TRP A 71 -19.07 -7.42 1.94
N LEU A 72 -19.67 -8.60 1.90
CA LEU A 72 -19.51 -9.61 2.95
C LEU A 72 -18.08 -10.13 3.04
N LEU A 73 -17.45 -10.40 1.90
CA LEU A 73 -16.06 -10.83 1.87
C LEU A 73 -15.09 -9.73 2.32
N TYR A 74 -15.32 -8.48 1.89
CA TYR A 74 -14.55 -7.33 2.37
C TYR A 74 -14.65 -7.17 3.89
N LEU A 75 -15.88 -7.14 4.43
CA LEU A 75 -16.09 -6.97 5.87
C LEU A 75 -15.51 -8.14 6.68
N GLY A 76 -15.63 -9.37 6.16
CA GLY A 76 -15.03 -10.55 6.76
C GLY A 76 -13.50 -10.49 6.77
N HIS A 77 -12.88 -10.07 5.67
CA HIS A 77 -11.44 -9.87 5.56
C HIS A 77 -10.96 -8.79 6.53
N GLN A 78 -11.58 -7.62 6.48
CA GLN A 78 -11.24 -6.49 7.33
C GLN A 78 -11.39 -6.82 8.81
N GLY A 79 -12.52 -7.43 9.20
CA GLY A 79 -12.79 -7.81 10.59
C GLY A 79 -11.81 -8.85 11.11
N SER A 80 -11.46 -9.86 10.30
CA SER A 80 -10.49 -10.88 10.68
C SER A 80 -9.10 -10.33 10.94
N ILE A 81 -8.59 -9.45 10.06
CA ILE A 81 -7.26 -8.84 10.23
C ILE A 81 -7.25 -7.86 11.40
N TRP A 82 -8.28 -7.03 11.58
CA TRP A 82 -8.38 -6.14 12.75
C TRP A 82 -8.44 -6.92 14.06
N TRP A 83 -9.18 -8.04 14.11
CA TRP A 83 -9.21 -8.90 15.27
C TRP A 83 -7.83 -9.49 15.61
N LEU A 84 -7.07 -9.96 14.59
CA LEU A 84 -5.73 -10.47 14.78
C LEU A 84 -4.75 -9.39 15.29
N ILE A 85 -4.84 -8.16 14.77
CA ILE A 85 -4.06 -7.02 15.26
C ILE A 85 -4.40 -6.73 16.73
N TYR A 86 -5.69 -6.72 17.07
CA TYR A 86 -6.15 -6.51 18.44
C TYR A 86 -5.58 -7.58 19.38
N LYS A 87 -5.68 -8.86 19.01
CA LYS A 87 -5.14 -9.97 19.81
C LYS A 87 -3.62 -9.88 20.00
N ALA A 88 -2.89 -9.55 18.96
CA ALA A 88 -1.45 -9.36 19.06
C ALA A 88 -1.08 -8.18 19.99
N GLN A 89 -1.86 -7.09 19.96
CA GLN A 89 -1.65 -5.96 20.88
C GLN A 89 -1.97 -6.31 22.35
N GLU A 90 -2.96 -7.19 22.61
CA GLU A 90 -3.23 -7.70 23.96
C GLU A 90 -2.07 -8.52 24.50
N GLU A 91 -1.45 -9.38 23.67
CA GLU A 91 -0.34 -10.25 24.06
C GLU A 91 0.98 -9.50 24.26
N LYS A 92 1.13 -8.29 23.66
CA LYS A 92 2.35 -7.46 23.71
C LYS A 92 3.63 -8.24 23.43
N PRO A 93 3.72 -9.01 22.33
CA PRO A 93 4.87 -9.83 22.06
C PRO A 93 6.10 -8.99 21.77
N THR A 94 7.29 -9.55 22.03
CA THR A 94 8.55 -8.98 21.55
C THR A 94 8.75 -9.30 20.07
N TYR A 95 9.50 -8.44 19.36
CA TYR A 95 9.89 -8.72 17.98
C TYR A 95 10.75 -9.98 17.90
N SER A 96 10.35 -10.93 17.05
CA SER A 96 10.99 -12.24 16.90
C SER A 96 11.53 -12.48 15.50
N GLU A 97 12.48 -13.40 15.34
CA GLU A 97 12.91 -13.95 14.05
C GLU A 97 11.84 -14.93 13.50
N GLY A 98 11.17 -15.65 14.40
CA GLY A 98 10.11 -16.59 14.04
C GLY A 98 8.73 -15.92 13.92
N LEU A 99 7.78 -16.68 13.37
CA LEU A 99 6.37 -16.25 13.28
C LEU A 99 5.66 -16.53 14.61
N HIS A 100 4.85 -15.58 15.05
CA HIS A 100 3.84 -15.80 16.07
C HIS A 100 2.59 -16.47 15.45
N TRP A 101 1.73 -17.06 16.26
CA TRP A 101 0.50 -17.71 15.80
C TRP A 101 -0.42 -16.76 14.98
N PHE A 102 -0.50 -15.49 15.39
CA PHE A 102 -1.31 -14.49 14.71
C PHE A 102 -0.72 -14.10 13.34
N ASN A 103 0.60 -14.22 13.13
CA ASN A 103 1.20 -14.04 11.79
C ASN A 103 0.73 -15.14 10.84
N ILE A 104 0.73 -16.41 11.30
CA ILE A 104 0.26 -17.54 10.50
C ILE A 104 -1.22 -17.38 10.20
N ALA A 105 -2.02 -17.02 11.22
CA ALA A 105 -3.45 -16.77 11.04
C ALA A 105 -3.71 -15.64 10.03
N ALA A 106 -2.92 -14.53 10.07
CA ALA A 106 -3.02 -13.43 9.12
C ALA A 106 -2.63 -13.85 7.69
N LEU A 107 -1.54 -14.61 7.54
CA LEU A 107 -1.13 -15.14 6.23
C LEU A 107 -2.19 -16.07 5.64
N LEU A 108 -2.77 -16.95 6.44
CA LEU A 108 -3.84 -17.85 5.99
C LEU A 108 -5.13 -17.10 5.68
N ALA A 109 -5.51 -16.12 6.51
CA ALA A 109 -6.68 -15.28 6.24
C ALA A 109 -6.52 -14.50 4.93
N ASN A 110 -5.36 -13.85 4.72
CA ASN A 110 -5.08 -13.16 3.47
C ASN A 110 -5.10 -14.11 2.26
N ALA A 111 -4.47 -15.29 2.35
CA ALA A 111 -4.50 -16.28 1.27
C ALA A 111 -5.93 -16.75 0.96
N PHE A 112 -6.75 -16.98 1.99
CA PHE A 112 -8.15 -17.32 1.85
C PHE A 112 -8.94 -16.22 1.13
N PHE A 113 -8.87 -14.97 1.60
CA PHE A 113 -9.63 -13.88 1.02
C PHE A 113 -9.12 -13.47 -0.38
N ILE A 114 -7.83 -13.59 -0.66
CA ILE A 114 -7.28 -13.45 -2.01
C ILE A 114 -7.88 -14.49 -2.95
N THR A 115 -7.95 -15.75 -2.52
CA THR A 115 -8.56 -16.82 -3.30
C THR A 115 -10.06 -16.59 -3.48
N MET A 116 -10.77 -16.20 -2.42
CA MET A 116 -12.21 -15.91 -2.49
C MET A 116 -12.52 -14.74 -3.43
N HIS A 117 -11.66 -13.71 -3.49
CA HIS A 117 -11.86 -12.59 -4.40
C HIS A 117 -11.71 -13.01 -5.87
N LEU A 118 -10.79 -13.92 -6.18
CA LEU A 118 -10.67 -14.47 -7.53
C LEU A 118 -11.95 -15.22 -7.93
N PHE A 119 -12.47 -16.07 -7.05
CA PHE A 119 -13.74 -16.78 -7.30
C PHE A 119 -14.93 -15.80 -7.39
N GLN A 120 -14.97 -14.80 -6.49
CA GLN A 120 -16.01 -13.77 -6.52
C GLN A 120 -16.00 -13.02 -7.84
N THR A 121 -14.82 -12.60 -8.34
CA THR A 121 -14.71 -11.96 -9.65
C THR A 121 -15.15 -12.88 -10.79
N GLY A 122 -14.76 -14.16 -10.76
CA GLY A 122 -15.11 -15.12 -11.82
C GLY A 122 -16.59 -15.51 -11.86
N ILE A 123 -17.29 -15.46 -10.73
CA ILE A 123 -18.71 -15.89 -10.63
C ILE A 123 -19.64 -14.69 -10.75
N TRP A 124 -19.35 -13.59 -10.05
CA TRP A 124 -20.26 -12.46 -9.90
C TRP A 124 -19.70 -11.14 -10.46
N TYR A 125 -18.39 -11.05 -10.65
CA TYR A 125 -17.68 -9.86 -11.12
C TYR A 125 -18.16 -8.58 -10.40
N ASP A 126 -17.54 -8.21 -9.31
CA ASP A 126 -17.83 -6.93 -8.66
C ASP A 126 -16.64 -6.44 -7.82
N GLY A 127 -16.70 -5.18 -7.41
CA GLY A 127 -15.78 -4.53 -6.50
C GLY A 127 -16.50 -3.45 -5.72
N LEU A 128 -15.90 -2.96 -4.64
CA LEU A 128 -16.47 -1.85 -3.86
C LEU A 128 -16.66 -0.59 -4.71
N ALA A 129 -15.94 -0.46 -5.83
CA ALA A 129 -16.10 0.62 -6.82
C ALA A 129 -17.53 0.76 -7.35
N GLN A 130 -18.34 -0.29 -7.27
CA GLN A 130 -19.75 -0.24 -7.66
C GLN A 130 -20.58 0.72 -6.78
N ASP A 131 -20.22 0.82 -5.49
CA ASP A 131 -21.02 1.54 -4.48
C ASP A 131 -20.32 2.77 -3.89
N VAL A 132 -19.01 2.91 -4.06
CA VAL A 132 -18.22 3.97 -3.45
C VAL A 132 -17.43 4.77 -4.47
N LEU A 133 -17.29 6.07 -4.20
CA LEU A 133 -16.60 6.99 -5.10
C LEU A 133 -15.10 6.65 -5.20
N GLU A 134 -14.55 6.77 -6.40
CA GLU A 134 -13.13 6.54 -6.66
C GLU A 134 -12.20 7.38 -5.80
N VAL A 135 -12.58 8.62 -5.50
CA VAL A 135 -11.83 9.52 -4.63
C VAL A 135 -11.56 8.89 -3.25
N SER A 136 -12.43 8.01 -2.75
CA SER A 136 -12.24 7.32 -1.48
C SER A 136 -11.09 6.30 -1.54
N ALA A 137 -10.94 5.59 -2.65
CA ALA A 137 -9.80 4.68 -2.87
C ALA A 137 -8.49 5.45 -3.05
N GLN A 138 -8.51 6.56 -3.80
CA GLN A 138 -7.34 7.43 -3.93
C GLN A 138 -6.88 7.98 -2.57
N TRP A 139 -7.80 8.47 -1.75
CA TRP A 139 -7.48 8.97 -0.41
C TRP A 139 -6.98 7.89 0.53
N SER A 140 -7.48 6.66 0.45
CA SER A 140 -6.96 5.55 1.28
C SER A 140 -5.46 5.31 1.03
N VAL A 141 -5.03 5.36 -0.23
CA VAL A 141 -3.61 5.24 -0.61
C VAL A 141 -2.80 6.46 -0.18
N ILE A 142 -3.30 7.68 -0.39
CA ILE A 142 -2.62 8.92 0.03
C ILE A 142 -2.40 8.92 1.55
N VAL A 143 -3.42 8.53 2.32
CA VAL A 143 -3.32 8.39 3.79
C VAL A 143 -2.22 7.41 4.17
N LEU A 144 -2.18 6.21 3.56
CA LEU A 144 -1.14 5.23 3.81
C LEU A 144 0.25 5.81 3.55
N LEU A 145 0.45 6.49 2.43
CA LEU A 145 1.75 7.03 2.02
C LEU A 145 2.26 8.14 2.96
N PHE A 146 1.42 9.14 3.28
CA PHE A 146 1.88 10.21 4.17
C PHE A 146 2.05 9.75 5.62
N MET A 147 1.27 8.76 6.08
CA MET A 147 1.47 8.14 7.39
C MET A 147 2.82 7.43 7.49
N VAL A 148 3.27 6.76 6.42
CA VAL A 148 4.63 6.20 6.35
C VAL A 148 5.67 7.31 6.48
N LEU A 149 5.49 8.45 5.80
CA LEU A 149 6.42 9.58 5.91
C LEU A 149 6.53 10.10 7.35
N ILE A 150 5.39 10.21 8.06
CA ILE A 150 5.37 10.66 9.45
C ILE A 150 6.09 9.65 10.36
N MET A 151 5.74 8.36 10.26
CA MET A 151 6.33 7.31 11.12
C MET A 151 7.83 7.17 10.93
N GLU A 152 8.28 7.32 9.69
CA GLU A 152 9.69 7.14 9.33
C GLU A 152 10.54 8.41 9.52
N ASN A 153 9.94 9.56 9.86
CA ASN A 153 10.67 10.80 10.09
C ASN A 153 11.78 10.67 11.17
N GLN A 154 11.55 9.85 12.22
CA GLN A 154 12.58 9.58 13.24
C GLN A 154 13.79 8.87 12.67
N ARG A 155 13.61 7.95 11.72
CA ARG A 155 14.69 7.11 11.18
C ARG A 155 15.45 7.80 10.03
N ARG A 156 14.71 8.39 9.09
CA ARG A 156 15.29 8.90 7.82
C ARG A 156 15.16 10.42 7.62
N GLY A 157 14.41 11.09 8.49
CA GLY A 157 14.07 12.51 8.31
C GLY A 157 12.98 12.72 7.26
N MET A 158 12.42 13.93 7.20
CA MET A 158 11.43 14.33 6.21
C MET A 158 12.08 14.92 4.96
N PHE A 159 13.09 15.77 5.13
CA PHE A 159 13.75 16.46 4.04
C PHE A 159 15.26 16.32 4.14
N LEU A 160 15.89 15.67 3.14
CA LEU A 160 17.35 15.53 3.01
C LEU A 160 18.02 14.99 4.28
N GLY A 161 17.36 14.06 4.96
CA GLY A 161 17.83 13.48 6.22
C GLY A 161 17.55 14.34 7.47
N LYS A 162 16.94 15.52 7.32
CA LYS A 162 16.59 16.39 8.46
C LYS A 162 15.24 15.98 9.04
N LYS A 163 15.20 15.75 10.34
CA LYS A 163 13.98 15.43 11.10
C LYS A 163 13.21 16.69 11.43
N ILE A 164 11.88 16.59 11.39
CA ILE A 164 10.99 17.64 11.88
C ILE A 164 10.47 17.21 13.25
N GLY A 165 10.77 17.98 14.31
CA GLY A 165 10.51 17.61 15.69
C GLY A 165 9.03 17.29 15.97
N PHE A 166 8.13 18.19 15.61
CA PHE A 166 6.70 17.98 15.87
C PHE A 166 6.10 16.80 15.08
N VAL A 167 6.63 16.49 13.87
CA VAL A 167 6.25 15.30 13.10
C VAL A 167 6.70 14.02 13.82
N SER A 168 7.90 14.05 14.41
CA SER A 168 8.38 12.92 15.23
C SER A 168 7.50 12.68 16.45
N ASN A 169 6.99 13.73 17.10
CA ASN A 169 6.08 13.61 18.24
C ASN A 169 4.72 13.01 17.83
N ALA A 170 4.15 13.47 16.70
CA ALA A 170 2.93 12.89 16.14
C ALA A 170 3.10 11.40 15.77
N ALA A 171 4.29 11.00 15.31
CA ALA A 171 4.59 9.62 14.93
C ALA A 171 4.39 8.61 16.07
N VAL A 172 4.54 9.00 17.34
CA VAL A 172 4.30 8.13 18.50
C VAL A 172 2.86 7.61 18.49
N SER A 173 1.88 8.50 18.39
CA SER A 173 0.46 8.13 18.35
C SER A 173 0.10 7.36 17.09
N ILE A 174 0.65 7.76 15.94
CA ILE A 174 0.41 7.08 14.67
C ILE A 174 0.89 5.63 14.76
N ARG A 175 2.10 5.38 15.28
CA ARG A 175 2.65 4.01 15.41
C ARG A 175 1.78 3.10 16.26
N LYS A 176 1.09 3.62 17.27
CA LYS A 176 0.22 2.82 18.13
C LYS A 176 -0.94 2.18 17.35
N TYR A 177 -1.48 2.89 16.38
CA TYR A 177 -2.69 2.49 15.66
C TYR A 177 -2.47 2.18 14.17
N HIS A 178 -1.23 2.33 13.65
CA HIS A 178 -0.95 2.19 12.22
C HIS A 178 -1.42 0.86 11.61
N GLY A 179 -1.33 -0.24 12.36
CA GLY A 179 -1.78 -1.54 11.89
C GLY A 179 -3.24 -1.56 11.44
N TYR A 180 -4.13 -0.86 12.15
CA TYR A 180 -5.56 -0.84 11.82
C TYR A 180 -5.86 -0.11 10.51
N TYR A 181 -5.32 1.10 10.31
CA TYR A 181 -5.64 1.81 9.08
C TYR A 181 -4.73 1.44 7.90
N PHE A 182 -3.54 0.87 8.12
CA PHE A 182 -2.79 0.27 7.03
C PHE A 182 -3.49 -1.00 6.52
N ALA A 183 -3.98 -1.85 7.43
CA ALA A 183 -4.83 -2.98 7.06
C ALA A 183 -6.09 -2.50 6.34
N TRP A 184 -6.77 -1.45 6.87
CA TRP A 184 -7.95 -0.90 6.20
C TRP A 184 -7.62 -0.38 4.81
N ALA A 185 -6.64 0.49 4.65
CA ALA A 185 -6.31 1.07 3.35
C ALA A 185 -5.93 0.00 2.32
N THR A 186 -5.17 -1.02 2.73
CA THR A 186 -4.74 -2.10 1.84
C THR A 186 -5.92 -3.02 1.47
N ILE A 187 -6.72 -3.47 2.45
CA ILE A 187 -7.86 -4.37 2.22
C ILE A 187 -8.96 -3.64 1.46
N TYR A 188 -9.21 -2.36 1.77
CA TYR A 188 -10.18 -1.55 1.05
C TYR A 188 -9.80 -1.38 -0.42
N THR A 189 -8.55 -1.01 -0.71
CA THR A 189 -8.06 -0.88 -2.08
C THR A 189 -8.05 -2.23 -2.80
N PHE A 190 -7.73 -3.31 -2.11
CA PHE A 190 -7.75 -4.67 -2.65
C PHE A 190 -9.16 -5.08 -3.11
N TRP A 191 -10.21 -4.82 -2.32
CA TRP A 191 -11.61 -5.12 -2.66
C TRP A 191 -12.26 -4.06 -3.52
N TYR A 192 -11.61 -2.92 -3.72
CA TYR A 192 -12.14 -1.84 -4.57
C TYR A 192 -12.27 -2.27 -6.03
N HIS A 193 -11.32 -3.04 -6.52
CA HIS A 193 -11.22 -3.50 -7.90
C HIS A 193 -11.62 -4.97 -8.06
N PRO A 194 -12.38 -5.36 -9.10
CA PRO A 194 -12.48 -6.77 -9.48
C PRO A 194 -11.12 -7.29 -9.95
N MET A 195 -10.86 -8.60 -9.80
CA MET A 195 -9.59 -9.22 -10.21
C MET A 195 -9.52 -9.45 -11.73
N VAL A 196 -9.42 -8.37 -12.50
CA VAL A 196 -9.27 -8.42 -13.96
C VAL A 196 -7.83 -8.52 -14.42
N GLY A 197 -7.61 -9.15 -15.59
CA GLY A 197 -6.30 -9.50 -16.14
C GLY A 197 -5.57 -8.38 -16.89
N THR A 198 -5.93 -7.10 -16.72
CA THR A 198 -5.21 -5.99 -17.38
C THR A 198 -3.88 -5.70 -16.68
N GLN A 199 -2.92 -5.13 -17.42
CA GLN A 199 -1.59 -4.81 -16.87
C GLN A 199 -1.66 -3.97 -15.60
N GLY A 200 -2.53 -2.95 -15.56
CA GLY A 200 -2.72 -2.08 -14.38
C GLY A 200 -3.22 -2.86 -13.17
N HIS A 201 -4.23 -3.73 -13.35
CA HIS A 201 -4.77 -4.55 -12.26
C HIS A 201 -3.78 -5.62 -11.79
N LEU A 202 -3.10 -6.32 -12.70
CA LEU A 202 -2.10 -7.33 -12.32
C LEU A 202 -0.98 -6.74 -11.48
N MET A 203 -0.44 -5.58 -11.88
CA MET A 203 0.56 -4.86 -11.08
C MET A 203 -0.01 -4.34 -9.76
N GLY A 204 -1.25 -3.86 -9.77
CA GLY A 204 -1.96 -3.42 -8.57
C GLY A 204 -2.17 -4.55 -7.58
N PHE A 205 -2.69 -5.69 -8.02
CA PHE A 205 -2.90 -6.87 -7.17
C PHE A 205 -1.59 -7.44 -6.65
N LEU A 206 -0.54 -7.54 -7.50
CA LEU A 206 0.77 -7.92 -7.01
C LEU A 206 1.22 -7.01 -5.86
N TYR A 207 1.10 -5.69 -6.04
CA TYR A 207 1.49 -4.75 -5.01
C TYR A 207 0.62 -4.89 -3.74
N MET A 208 -0.71 -5.06 -3.87
CA MET A 208 -1.60 -5.31 -2.72
C MET A 208 -1.24 -6.59 -1.98
N PHE A 209 -0.91 -7.68 -2.69
CA PHE A 209 -0.46 -8.93 -2.05
C PHE A 209 0.83 -8.74 -1.24
N LEU A 210 1.78 -7.97 -1.76
CA LEU A 210 3.01 -7.64 -1.05
C LEU A 210 2.74 -6.76 0.19
N LEU A 211 1.78 -5.85 0.13
CA LEU A 211 1.36 -5.04 1.29
C LEU A 211 0.60 -5.88 2.33
N LEU A 212 -0.28 -6.80 1.91
CA LEU A 212 -0.94 -7.75 2.80
C LEU A 212 0.07 -8.68 3.47
N LEU A 213 1.11 -9.12 2.73
CA LEU A 213 2.22 -9.90 3.28
C LEU A 213 2.99 -9.08 4.33
N GLN A 214 3.34 -7.83 4.05
CA GLN A 214 3.97 -6.93 5.02
C GLN A 214 3.10 -6.76 6.27
N GLY A 215 1.79 -6.56 6.07
CA GLY A 215 0.82 -6.46 7.15
C GLY A 215 0.71 -7.74 7.99
N SER A 216 0.94 -8.94 7.39
CA SER A 216 0.89 -10.22 8.12
C SER A 216 2.12 -10.47 8.99
N LEU A 217 3.25 -9.80 8.74
CA LEU A 217 4.52 -10.02 9.44
C LEU A 217 4.71 -9.12 10.69
N PHE A 218 3.66 -8.47 11.18
CA PHE A 218 3.74 -7.59 12.37
C PHE A 218 4.34 -8.32 13.59
N PHE A 219 5.10 -7.58 14.41
CA PHE A 219 5.91 -8.11 15.52
C PHE A 219 7.00 -9.13 15.13
N THR A 220 7.36 -9.21 13.85
CA THR A 220 8.59 -9.92 13.43
C THR A 220 9.70 -8.93 13.05
N ARG A 221 10.97 -9.38 13.10
CA ARG A 221 12.09 -8.55 12.63
C ARG A 221 12.02 -8.26 11.13
N MET A 222 11.38 -9.15 10.36
CA MET A 222 11.21 -8.95 8.93
C MET A 222 10.26 -7.78 8.61
N HIS A 223 9.26 -7.53 9.46
CA HIS A 223 8.38 -6.36 9.34
C HIS A 223 9.14 -5.03 9.42
N LEU A 224 10.24 -5.00 10.17
CA LEU A 224 11.09 -3.81 10.36
C LEU A 224 12.28 -3.77 9.38
N ASN A 225 12.42 -4.73 8.47
CA ASN A 225 13.57 -4.81 7.57
C ASN A 225 13.59 -3.62 6.59
N PRO A 226 14.60 -2.72 6.68
CA PRO A 226 14.61 -1.50 5.88
C PRO A 226 14.76 -1.76 4.37
N LYS A 227 15.38 -2.88 3.95
CA LYS A 227 15.48 -3.23 2.52
C LYS A 227 14.12 -3.65 1.96
N TRP A 228 13.38 -4.42 2.76
CA TRP A 228 12.04 -4.85 2.38
C TRP A 228 11.05 -3.68 2.34
N THR A 229 11.03 -2.81 3.37
CA THR A 229 10.14 -1.64 3.40
C THR A 229 10.42 -0.67 2.25
N ILE A 230 11.71 -0.41 1.93
CA ILE A 230 12.06 0.44 0.77
C ILE A 230 11.70 -0.23 -0.56
N PHE A 231 11.82 -1.55 -0.67
CA PHE A 231 11.34 -2.26 -1.86
C PHE A 231 9.85 -2.01 -2.08
N LEU A 232 9.02 -2.12 -1.03
CA LEU A 232 7.59 -1.82 -1.12
C LEU A 232 7.33 -0.36 -1.50
N GLU A 233 8.05 0.59 -0.90
CA GLU A 233 7.93 2.01 -1.23
C GLU A 233 8.37 2.31 -2.68
N ALA A 234 9.39 1.62 -3.19
CA ALA A 234 9.82 1.76 -4.58
C ALA A 234 8.82 1.13 -5.58
N THR A 235 8.14 0.07 -5.18
CA THR A 235 7.14 -0.60 -6.02
C THR A 235 5.97 0.32 -6.36
N VAL A 236 5.59 1.26 -5.45
CA VAL A 236 4.53 2.24 -5.75
C VAL A 236 4.89 3.13 -6.93
N VAL A 237 6.16 3.48 -7.10
CA VAL A 237 6.64 4.30 -8.23
C VAL A 237 6.36 3.61 -9.55
N VAL A 238 6.76 2.33 -9.63
CA VAL A 238 6.57 1.51 -10.84
C VAL A 238 5.08 1.30 -11.13
N HIS A 239 4.30 0.95 -10.09
CA HIS A 239 2.86 0.74 -10.25
C HIS A 239 2.14 2.01 -10.73
N ALA A 240 2.36 3.14 -10.07
CA ALA A 240 1.70 4.39 -10.42
C ALA A 240 2.06 4.87 -11.84
N MET A 241 3.32 4.73 -12.23
CA MET A 241 3.77 5.06 -13.60
C MET A 241 3.09 4.15 -14.65
N LEU A 242 3.05 2.84 -14.42
CA LEU A 242 2.45 1.90 -15.37
C LEU A 242 0.94 2.11 -15.51
N VAL A 243 0.24 2.37 -14.40
CA VAL A 243 -1.20 2.69 -14.44
C VAL A 243 -1.45 3.99 -15.21
N ALA A 244 -0.65 5.04 -14.97
CA ALA A 244 -0.78 6.30 -15.69
C ALA A 244 -0.50 6.14 -17.19
N LEU A 245 0.50 5.34 -17.58
CA LEU A 245 0.79 5.02 -18.98
C LEU A 245 -0.38 4.27 -19.62
N ALA A 246 -0.89 3.24 -18.97
CA ALA A 246 -2.00 2.43 -19.47
C ALA A 246 -3.30 3.22 -19.60
N ALA A 247 -3.53 4.21 -18.72
CA ALA A 247 -4.69 5.08 -18.75
C ALA A 247 -4.53 6.31 -19.69
N GLY A 248 -3.38 6.46 -20.35
CA GLY A 248 -3.09 7.62 -21.20
C GLY A 248 -2.94 8.94 -20.43
N HIS A 249 -2.66 8.86 -19.11
CA HIS A 249 -2.45 10.03 -18.26
C HIS A 249 -1.00 10.53 -18.29
N ASN A 250 -0.76 11.67 -17.62
CA ASN A 250 0.56 12.28 -17.51
C ASN A 250 1.49 11.44 -16.59
N TRP A 251 2.03 10.34 -17.12
CA TRP A 251 2.91 9.43 -16.39
C TRP A 251 4.16 10.10 -15.78
N PRO A 252 4.78 11.16 -16.36
CA PRO A 252 5.92 11.83 -15.74
C PRO A 252 5.59 12.46 -14.39
N MET A 253 4.37 12.97 -14.21
CA MET A 253 3.90 13.49 -12.92
C MET A 253 4.01 12.43 -11.81
N PHE A 254 3.57 11.20 -12.09
CA PHE A 254 3.63 10.10 -11.13
C PHE A 254 5.06 9.62 -10.93
N LEU A 255 5.80 9.38 -12.03
CA LEU A 255 7.20 8.93 -11.95
C LEU A 255 8.04 9.90 -11.12
N PHE A 256 8.12 11.16 -11.53
CA PHE A 256 8.99 12.13 -10.87
C PHE A 256 8.44 12.61 -9.52
N GLY A 257 7.12 12.60 -9.34
CA GLY A 257 6.51 12.88 -8.05
C GLY A 257 6.93 11.87 -6.99
N PHE A 258 6.81 10.57 -7.26
CA PHE A 258 7.25 9.52 -6.33
C PHE A 258 8.77 9.40 -6.24
N LEU A 259 9.50 9.50 -7.35
CA LEU A 259 10.97 9.57 -7.32
C LEU A 259 11.45 10.79 -6.54
N GLY A 260 10.76 11.92 -6.60
CA GLY A 260 11.02 13.11 -5.78
C GLY A 260 10.93 12.80 -4.29
N VAL A 261 9.88 12.09 -3.86
CA VAL A 261 9.76 11.61 -2.47
C VAL A 261 10.91 10.67 -2.12
N PHE A 262 11.28 9.75 -3.02
CA PHE A 262 12.41 8.85 -2.81
C PHE A 262 13.71 9.62 -2.61
N VAL A 263 14.05 10.53 -3.52
CA VAL A 263 15.31 11.25 -3.53
C VAL A 263 15.41 12.27 -2.38
N VAL A 264 14.31 12.93 -2.03
CA VAL A 264 14.29 13.94 -0.94
C VAL A 264 14.19 13.31 0.43
N THR A 265 13.47 12.18 0.56
CA THR A 265 13.12 11.59 1.87
C THR A 265 13.65 10.16 2.03
N GLN A 266 13.21 9.22 1.19
CA GLN A 266 13.33 7.79 1.46
C GLN A 266 14.78 7.28 1.40
N MET A 267 15.60 7.75 0.47
CA MET A 267 16.98 7.30 0.33
C MET A 267 17.87 7.61 1.53
N TYR A 268 17.46 8.56 2.39
CA TYR A 268 18.20 8.90 3.62
C TYR A 268 18.03 7.85 4.73
N GLY A 269 17.06 6.96 4.60
CA GLY A 269 16.92 5.77 5.44
C GLY A 269 17.75 4.57 5.00
N LEU A 270 18.44 4.66 3.86
CA LEU A 270 19.29 3.60 3.33
C LEU A 270 20.74 3.73 3.81
N PRO A 271 21.44 2.61 4.06
CA PRO A 271 22.86 2.60 4.39
C PRO A 271 23.73 2.78 3.14
N ILE A 272 23.50 3.87 2.39
CA ILE A 272 24.25 4.21 1.18
C ILE A 272 25.18 5.39 1.45
N SER A 273 26.34 5.41 0.74
CA SER A 273 27.33 6.46 0.88
C SER A 273 26.83 7.80 0.34
N GLN A 274 27.42 8.90 0.80
CA GLN A 274 27.12 10.24 0.29
C GLN A 274 27.38 10.36 -1.22
N LYS A 275 28.42 9.69 -1.74
CA LYS A 275 28.70 9.63 -3.19
C LYS A 275 27.55 8.98 -3.97
N MET A 276 27.00 7.88 -3.43
CA MET A 276 25.85 7.21 -4.04
C MET A 276 24.60 8.10 -4.02
N ARG A 277 24.32 8.83 -2.94
CA ARG A 277 23.22 9.80 -2.89
C ARG A 277 23.37 10.89 -3.97
N TRP A 278 24.58 11.43 -4.14
CA TRP A 278 24.86 12.39 -5.21
C TRP A 278 24.65 11.78 -6.61
N LEU A 279 25.08 10.54 -6.83
CA LEU A 279 24.85 9.85 -8.09
C LEU A 279 23.36 9.69 -8.38
N ILE A 280 22.56 9.31 -7.37
CA ILE A 280 21.10 9.20 -7.48
C ILE A 280 20.48 10.56 -7.83
N TRP A 281 20.92 11.65 -7.18
CA TRP A 281 20.47 13.01 -7.50
C TRP A 281 20.79 13.42 -8.93
N VAL A 282 22.01 13.16 -9.39
CA VAL A 282 22.43 13.45 -10.78
C VAL A 282 21.61 12.62 -11.76
N ALA A 283 21.42 11.35 -11.50
CA ALA A 283 20.61 10.46 -12.33
C ALA A 283 19.15 10.95 -12.40
N PHE A 284 18.54 11.27 -11.25
CA PHE A 284 17.18 11.81 -11.18
C PHE A 284 17.06 13.10 -12.02
N THR A 285 17.97 14.05 -11.83
CA THR A 285 17.97 15.33 -12.55
C THR A 285 18.20 15.11 -14.05
N GLY A 286 19.12 14.24 -14.43
CA GLY A 286 19.40 13.93 -15.83
C GLY A 286 18.21 13.31 -16.55
N VAL A 287 17.57 12.31 -15.92
CA VAL A 287 16.35 11.67 -16.48
C VAL A 287 15.20 12.68 -16.55
N PHE A 288 15.02 13.52 -15.52
CA PHE A 288 14.02 14.58 -15.50
C PHE A 288 14.20 15.54 -16.66
N ILE A 289 15.42 16.09 -16.83
CA ILE A 289 15.74 17.00 -17.94
C ILE A 289 15.50 16.30 -19.29
N GLY A 290 15.99 15.07 -19.46
CA GLY A 290 15.82 14.32 -20.71
C GLY A 290 14.35 14.11 -21.08
N VAL A 291 13.51 13.71 -20.13
CA VAL A 291 12.08 13.48 -20.36
C VAL A 291 11.38 14.78 -20.74
N TYR A 292 11.57 15.87 -19.98
CA TYR A 292 10.89 17.14 -20.25
C TYR A 292 11.46 17.88 -21.46
N SER A 293 12.73 17.69 -21.82
CA SER A 293 13.27 18.18 -23.09
C SER A 293 12.63 17.51 -24.32
N TYR A 294 12.23 16.24 -24.18
CA TYR A 294 11.51 15.54 -25.23
C TYR A 294 10.00 15.85 -25.23
N LYS A 295 9.38 15.88 -24.06
CA LYS A 295 7.92 16.04 -23.90
C LYS A 295 7.43 17.48 -23.97
N GLY A 296 8.30 18.45 -23.69
CA GLY A 296 7.98 19.86 -23.48
C GLY A 296 7.99 20.26 -22.01
N TRP A 297 8.31 21.52 -21.76
CA TRP A 297 8.49 22.05 -20.40
C TRP A 297 7.21 22.63 -19.76
N ASP A 298 6.09 22.68 -20.50
CA ASP A 298 4.88 23.36 -20.05
C ASP A 298 4.28 22.76 -18.78
N THR A 299 4.42 21.44 -18.61
CA THR A 299 3.79 20.68 -17.51
C THR A 299 4.79 20.18 -16.45
N TRP A 300 6.06 20.62 -16.46
CA TRP A 300 7.07 20.13 -15.53
C TRP A 300 6.70 20.32 -14.05
N HIS A 301 5.96 21.38 -13.73
CA HIS A 301 5.53 21.70 -12.36
C HIS A 301 4.58 20.66 -11.75
N GLU A 302 3.93 19.85 -12.57
CA GLU A 302 2.99 18.80 -12.10
C GLU A 302 3.68 17.72 -11.26
N ILE A 303 5.00 17.54 -11.37
CA ILE A 303 5.75 16.61 -10.52
C ILE A 303 5.60 16.92 -9.03
N PHE A 304 5.30 18.16 -8.66
CA PHE A 304 5.09 18.55 -7.28
C PHE A 304 3.70 18.18 -6.74
N PHE A 305 2.74 17.82 -7.59
CA PHE A 305 1.41 17.43 -7.12
C PHE A 305 1.47 16.20 -6.20
N VAL A 306 2.19 15.16 -6.58
CA VAL A 306 2.31 13.95 -5.77
C VAL A 306 3.17 14.21 -4.54
N SER A 307 4.42 14.63 -4.73
CA SER A 307 5.37 14.82 -3.64
C SER A 307 4.94 15.94 -2.67
N GLY A 308 4.50 17.08 -3.21
CA GLY A 308 4.01 18.21 -2.42
C GLY A 308 2.77 17.88 -1.61
N THR A 309 1.81 17.15 -2.19
CA THR A 309 0.61 16.68 -1.48
C THR A 309 0.99 15.76 -0.32
N LEU A 310 1.88 14.79 -0.54
CA LEU A 310 2.30 13.87 0.51
C LEU A 310 3.00 14.59 1.67
N TRP A 311 3.92 15.52 1.38
CA TRP A 311 4.59 16.30 2.44
C TRP A 311 3.63 17.26 3.14
N ALA A 312 2.78 17.96 2.41
CA ALA A 312 1.78 18.85 2.99
C ALA A 312 0.82 18.09 3.90
N CYS A 313 0.27 16.96 3.45
CA CYS A 313 -0.58 16.10 4.27
C CYS A 313 0.15 15.60 5.51
N ALA A 314 1.42 15.16 5.39
CA ALA A 314 2.20 14.70 6.53
C ALA A 314 2.40 15.80 7.58
N ILE A 315 2.73 17.02 7.15
CA ILE A 315 2.94 18.16 8.04
C ILE A 315 1.63 18.59 8.69
N LEU A 316 0.58 18.80 7.89
CA LEU A 316 -0.73 19.25 8.39
C LEU A 316 -1.36 18.24 9.34
N PHE A 317 -1.33 16.96 8.99
CA PHE A 317 -1.90 15.91 9.81
C PHE A 317 -1.12 15.72 11.12
N SER A 318 0.20 15.86 11.10
CA SER A 318 1.02 15.86 12.32
C SER A 318 0.64 17.03 13.24
N GLY A 319 0.43 18.22 12.68
CA GLY A 319 -0.06 19.38 13.44
C GLY A 319 -1.42 19.13 14.08
N LEU A 320 -2.37 18.57 13.31
CA LEU A 320 -3.72 18.23 13.82
C LEU A 320 -3.67 17.22 14.97
N ILE A 321 -2.85 16.16 14.85
CA ILE A 321 -2.70 15.18 15.93
C ILE A 321 -2.24 15.85 17.21
N LEU A 322 -1.25 16.72 17.16
CA LEU A 322 -0.73 17.41 18.35
C LEU A 322 -1.71 18.40 18.97
N LEU A 323 -2.62 18.99 18.19
CA LEU A 323 -3.69 19.83 18.71
C LEU A 323 -4.74 19.03 19.49
N ILE A 324 -4.97 17.78 19.10
CA ILE A 324 -5.97 16.89 19.72
C ILE A 324 -5.41 16.13 20.93
N GLN A 325 -4.09 15.90 20.97
CA GLN A 325 -3.45 15.18 22.07
C GLN A 325 -3.43 16.00 23.36
N PRO A 326 -3.85 15.44 24.50
CA PRO A 326 -3.65 16.08 25.79
C PRO A 326 -2.14 16.23 26.09
N LYS A 327 -1.74 17.42 26.57
CA LYS A 327 -0.33 17.80 26.81
C LYS A 327 0.47 16.85 27.71
N ASN A 328 -0.17 15.95 28.44
CA ASN A 328 0.45 15.08 29.44
C ASN A 328 1.06 13.77 28.88
N THR A 329 0.85 13.47 27.60
CA THR A 329 1.36 12.21 26.99
C THR A 329 2.81 12.32 26.47
N ILE A 330 3.39 13.52 26.44
CA ILE A 330 4.71 13.77 25.81
C ILE A 330 5.87 13.60 26.81
N SER A 331 5.60 13.52 28.12
CA SER A 331 6.64 13.55 29.17
C SER A 331 7.03 12.19 29.74
N GLU A 332 6.41 11.08 29.37
CA GLU A 332 6.64 9.77 30.01
C GLU A 332 7.41 8.73 29.16
N GLU A 333 7.77 9.00 27.91
CA GLU A 333 8.52 8.07 27.03
C GLU A 333 9.77 8.70 26.41
N GLY A 334 10.47 9.55 27.15
CA GLY A 334 11.76 10.14 26.76
C GLY A 334 12.96 9.27 27.17
#